data_0302a70c0f44b00a8352b20dad4e754f
#
_entry.id   0302a70c0f44b00a8352b20dad4e754f
#
_cell.length_a   1.000
_cell.length_b   1.000
_cell.length_c   1.000
_cell.angle_alpha   90.00
_cell.angle_beta   90.00
_cell.angle_gamma   90.00
#
_symmetry.space_group_name_H-M   'P 1'
#
loop_
_entity.id
_entity.type
_entity.pdbx_description
1 polymer ?
#
loop_
_entity_poly.entity_id
_entity_poly.type
_entity_poly.pdbx_seq_one_letter_code
_entity_poly.pdbx_strand_id
1 'polypeptide(L)'
;GVPGNAQPSENVTYGFGQLLPTWSGQGRVTVLLLGVDERAQETGPWRTDTMMLLTLDSASRQAGILSIPRDLWVPIPGHRDGRINTAHFLGDLYDYEGGGPGLAVDTVEYNFGVPIDYYVRINFQAFVTLVDQIGGIDVYVEETIDDPLYPDHAYGYDPLYIEAGWQHFDGEMALK
;
A
#
# COMPACT_ATOMS: atom_id res chain seq x y z
N GLY A 1 25.11 21.73 10.03
CA GLY A 1 24.34 21.66 8.81
C GLY A 1 23.09 20.82 9.07
N VAL A 2 21.92 21.42 8.91
CA VAL A 2 20.62 20.73 9.01
C VAL A 2 20.46 19.83 7.77
N PRO A 3 20.08 18.55 7.86
CA PRO A 3 19.80 17.72 6.70
C PRO A 3 18.60 18.31 5.94
N GLY A 4 18.78 18.44 4.63
CA GLY A 4 17.78 19.05 3.76
C GLY A 4 16.47 18.26 3.77
N ASN A 5 15.35 19.01 3.69
CA ASN A 5 14.02 18.53 3.39
C ASN A 5 14.06 17.67 2.12
N ALA A 6 13.88 16.37 2.25
CA ALA A 6 13.54 15.52 1.13
C ALA A 6 12.13 15.95 0.66
N GLN A 7 12.03 16.43 -0.57
CA GLN A 7 10.73 16.68 -1.20
C GLN A 7 10.01 15.34 -1.40
N PRO A 8 8.69 15.28 -1.15
CA PRO A 8 7.91 14.06 -1.41
C PRO A 8 8.02 13.68 -2.89
N SER A 9 8.23 12.39 -3.18
CA SER A 9 8.22 11.87 -4.54
C SER A 9 6.83 12.05 -5.16
N GLU A 10 6.77 12.34 -6.47
CA GLU A 10 5.54 12.65 -7.23
C GLU A 10 4.45 11.55 -7.22
N ASN A 11 4.74 10.38 -6.64
CA ASN A 11 3.86 9.22 -6.64
C ASN A 11 3.21 8.90 -5.28
N VAL A 12 3.36 9.76 -4.29
CA VAL A 12 2.69 9.62 -2.99
C VAL A 12 1.53 10.60 -2.93
N THR A 13 0.31 10.11 -3.05
CA THR A 13 -0.89 10.94 -2.92
C THR A 13 -1.24 11.06 -1.45
N TYR A 14 -1.09 12.25 -0.91
CA TYR A 14 -1.60 12.60 0.42
C TYR A 14 -3.06 13.04 0.27
N GLY A 15 -3.93 12.50 1.13
CA GLY A 15 -5.37 12.71 1.04
C GLY A 15 -5.80 14.18 1.11
N PHE A 16 -6.80 14.50 0.30
CA PHE A 16 -7.70 15.65 0.41
C PHE A 16 -7.12 17.06 0.39
N GLY A 17 -6.24 17.48 -0.46
CA GLY A 17 -6.01 18.92 -0.71
C GLY A 17 -5.96 19.87 0.52
N GLN A 18 -6.20 19.35 1.71
CA GLN A 18 -6.00 20.02 3.00
C GLN A 18 -4.60 19.69 3.49
N LEU A 19 -3.94 20.69 4.04
CA LEU A 19 -2.70 20.48 4.79
C LEU A 19 -3.01 19.45 5.88
N LEU A 20 -2.51 18.22 5.70
CA LEU A 20 -2.63 17.19 6.72
C LEU A 20 -2.05 17.74 8.04
N PRO A 21 -2.73 17.57 9.17
CA PRO A 21 -2.15 17.95 10.45
C PRO A 21 -0.82 17.20 10.59
N THR A 22 0.26 17.96 10.72
CA THR A 22 1.59 17.39 10.86
C THR A 22 1.60 16.57 12.15
N TRP A 23 1.82 15.26 12.07
CA TRP A 23 2.03 14.47 13.27
C TRP A 23 3.22 15.03 14.06
N SER A 24 2.96 15.41 15.31
CA SER A 24 3.96 16.02 16.19
C SER A 24 5.05 15.04 16.67
N GLY A 25 4.98 13.78 16.25
CA GLY A 25 5.81 12.70 16.79
C GLY A 25 5.37 12.24 18.18
N GLN A 26 4.21 12.71 18.67
CA GLN A 26 3.66 12.31 19.96
C GLN A 26 2.30 11.62 19.82
N GLY A 27 2.06 10.66 20.71
CA GLY A 27 0.82 9.88 20.71
C GLY A 27 0.82 8.76 19.67
N ARG A 28 -0.36 8.18 19.50
CA ARG A 28 -0.60 7.12 18.50
C ARG A 28 -0.98 7.72 17.17
N VAL A 29 -0.48 7.16 16.09
CA VAL A 29 -0.91 7.46 14.72
C VAL A 29 -1.21 6.16 14.00
N THR A 30 -2.31 6.16 13.24
CA THR A 30 -2.72 5.02 12.42
C THR A 30 -2.74 5.43 10.95
N VAL A 31 -2.06 4.65 10.13
CA VAL A 31 -1.91 4.88 8.69
C VAL A 31 -2.48 3.68 7.93
N LEU A 32 -3.38 3.92 6.98
CA LEU A 32 -3.85 2.91 6.05
C LEU A 32 -2.93 2.89 4.82
N LEU A 33 -2.26 1.76 4.59
CA LEU A 33 -1.44 1.52 3.41
C LEU A 33 -2.31 0.82 2.35
N LEU A 34 -2.34 1.40 1.15
CA LEU A 34 -3.13 0.94 0.01
C LEU A 34 -2.21 0.69 -1.18
N GLY A 35 -2.00 -0.58 -1.53
CA GLY A 35 -1.27 -0.98 -2.74
C GLY A 35 -2.25 -1.19 -3.90
N VAL A 36 -2.03 -0.53 -5.03
CA VAL A 36 -2.88 -0.63 -6.23
C VAL A 36 -2.07 -1.10 -7.43
N ASP A 37 -2.66 -2.00 -8.25
CA ASP A 37 -2.09 -2.39 -9.56
C ASP A 37 -2.47 -1.33 -10.60
N GLU A 38 -1.85 -0.16 -10.47
CA GLU A 38 -1.97 0.93 -11.44
C GLU A 38 -0.81 0.87 -12.42
N ARG A 39 -1.11 0.64 -13.69
CA ARG A 39 -0.12 0.61 -14.75
C ARG A 39 -0.08 1.93 -15.50
N ALA A 40 1.11 2.35 -15.92
CA ALA A 40 1.38 3.68 -16.49
C ALA A 40 0.56 4.07 -17.73
N GLN A 41 -0.10 3.12 -18.39
CA GLN A 41 -0.90 3.35 -19.62
C GLN A 41 -2.39 3.10 -19.42
N GLU A 42 -2.82 2.75 -18.22
CA GLU A 42 -4.21 2.44 -17.93
C GLU A 42 -4.83 3.55 -17.08
N THR A 43 -6.10 3.84 -17.32
CA THR A 43 -6.87 4.80 -16.52
C THR A 43 -7.88 4.04 -15.66
N GLY A 44 -7.76 4.19 -14.30
CA GLY A 44 -8.64 3.55 -13.32
C GLY A 44 -10.11 3.93 -13.44
N PRO A 45 -11.00 3.34 -12.65
CA PRO A 45 -10.84 3.08 -11.20
C PRO A 45 -10.11 1.77 -10.85
N TRP A 46 -9.38 1.79 -9.73
CA TRP A 46 -8.49 0.71 -9.32
C TRP A 46 -8.97 0.01 -8.05
N ARG A 47 -8.73 -1.32 -7.95
CA ARG A 47 -8.86 -2.05 -6.70
C ARG A 47 -7.54 -2.03 -5.94
N THR A 48 -7.63 -2.19 -4.62
CA THR A 48 -6.44 -2.38 -3.79
C THR A 48 -6.11 -3.86 -3.68
N ASP A 49 -4.89 -4.24 -4.04
CA ASP A 49 -4.41 -5.63 -3.88
C ASP A 49 -3.74 -5.85 -2.53
N THR A 50 -3.24 -4.78 -1.93
CA THR A 50 -2.67 -4.77 -0.59
C THR A 50 -3.38 -3.72 0.26
N MET A 51 -3.79 -4.14 1.46
CA MET A 51 -4.37 -3.26 2.48
C MET A 51 -3.75 -3.59 3.83
N MET A 52 -3.12 -2.61 4.48
CA MET A 52 -2.51 -2.78 5.80
C MET A 52 -2.79 -1.58 6.69
N LEU A 53 -3.07 -1.83 7.97
CA LEU A 53 -3.05 -0.79 8.99
C LEU A 53 -1.69 -0.79 9.67
N LEU A 54 -0.99 0.32 9.60
CA LEU A 54 0.22 0.60 10.37
C LEU A 54 -0.14 1.51 11.54
N THR A 55 0.12 1.08 12.75
CA THR A 55 -0.05 1.91 13.94
C THR A 55 1.31 2.14 14.59
N LEU A 56 1.62 3.40 14.87
CA LEU A 56 2.82 3.81 15.58
C LEU A 56 2.40 4.48 16.90
N ASP A 57 2.98 4.03 18.00
CA ASP A 57 2.76 4.63 19.33
C ASP A 57 4.10 5.11 19.89
N SER A 58 4.30 6.42 19.89
CA SER A 58 5.54 7.03 20.34
C SER A 58 5.73 6.93 21.87
N ALA A 59 4.64 6.84 22.63
CA ALA A 59 4.73 6.75 24.10
C ALA A 59 5.24 5.37 24.54
N SER A 60 4.72 4.31 23.94
CA SER A 60 5.18 2.93 24.19
C SER A 60 6.37 2.51 23.34
N ARG A 61 6.74 3.31 22.33
CA ARG A 61 7.74 2.97 21.28
C ARG A 61 7.44 1.65 20.58
N GLN A 62 6.16 1.44 20.28
CA GLN A 62 5.70 0.24 19.58
C GLN A 62 5.15 0.57 18.21
N ALA A 63 5.32 -0.34 17.29
CA ALA A 63 4.67 -0.34 16.00
C ALA A 63 3.88 -1.64 15.84
N GLY A 64 2.70 -1.55 15.23
CA GLY A 64 1.88 -2.70 14.89
C GLY A 64 1.46 -2.63 13.42
N ILE A 65 1.47 -3.77 12.76
CA ILE A 65 0.96 -3.92 11.39
C ILE A 65 -0.13 -4.97 11.39
N LEU A 66 -1.28 -4.63 10.81
CA LEU A 66 -2.38 -5.56 10.56
C LEU A 66 -2.64 -5.62 9.05
N SER A 67 -2.37 -6.77 8.44
CA SER A 67 -2.74 -7.04 7.05
C SER A 67 -4.23 -7.35 6.97
N ILE A 68 -4.93 -6.68 6.04
CA ILE A 68 -6.35 -6.89 5.77
C ILE A 68 -6.46 -7.68 4.46
N PRO A 69 -7.03 -8.91 4.50
CA PRO A 69 -7.22 -9.70 3.28
C PRO A 69 -8.09 -8.95 2.26
N ARG A 70 -7.61 -8.78 1.06
CA ARG A 70 -8.30 -8.01 -0.01
C ARG A 70 -9.69 -8.55 -0.36
N ASP A 71 -9.90 -9.85 -0.16
CA ASP A 71 -11.17 -10.53 -0.46
C ASP A 71 -12.11 -10.62 0.75
N LEU A 72 -11.78 -9.97 1.88
CA LEU A 72 -12.65 -9.91 3.04
C LEU A 72 -14.00 -9.32 2.66
N TRP A 73 -15.08 -10.05 2.94
CA TRP A 73 -16.44 -9.62 2.62
C TRP A 73 -17.01 -8.77 3.73
N VAL A 74 -17.34 -7.53 3.45
CA VAL A 74 -17.72 -6.52 4.45
C VAL A 74 -18.81 -5.57 3.92
N PRO A 75 -19.58 -4.93 4.80
CA PRO A 75 -20.35 -3.73 4.47
C PRO A 75 -19.44 -2.61 3.95
N ILE A 76 -19.84 -1.98 2.83
CA ILE A 76 -19.15 -0.81 2.27
C ILE A 76 -20.11 0.38 2.41
N PRO A 77 -19.74 1.47 3.12
CA PRO A 77 -20.60 2.62 3.34
C PRO A 77 -21.20 3.17 2.04
N GLY A 78 -22.53 3.30 2.01
CA GLY A 78 -23.26 3.78 0.82
C GLY A 78 -23.41 2.78 -0.33
N HIS A 79 -22.87 1.58 -0.19
CA HIS A 79 -22.91 0.51 -1.19
C HIS A 79 -23.41 -0.82 -0.61
N ARG A 80 -23.48 -1.86 -1.45
CA ARG A 80 -23.78 -3.23 -0.99
C ARG A 80 -22.54 -3.83 -0.34
N ASP A 81 -22.75 -4.84 0.48
CA ASP A 81 -21.66 -5.69 0.97
C ASP A 81 -20.85 -6.24 -0.20
N GLY A 82 -19.55 -6.26 -0.02
CA GLY A 82 -18.62 -6.66 -1.07
C GLY A 82 -17.23 -6.99 -0.53
N ARG A 83 -16.33 -7.33 -1.45
CA ARG A 83 -14.92 -7.48 -1.08
C ARG A 83 -14.35 -6.12 -0.70
N ILE A 84 -13.62 -6.05 0.40
CA ILE A 84 -13.10 -4.79 0.95
C ILE A 84 -12.24 -4.02 -0.07
N ASN A 85 -11.51 -4.72 -0.92
CA ASN A 85 -10.68 -4.11 -1.97
C ASN A 85 -11.48 -3.38 -3.06
N THR A 86 -12.80 -3.64 -3.16
CA THR A 86 -13.66 -2.93 -4.10
C THR A 86 -14.07 -1.55 -3.59
N ALA A 87 -13.87 -1.24 -2.32
CA ALA A 87 -14.19 0.08 -1.78
C ALA A 87 -13.43 1.19 -2.52
N HIS A 88 -12.12 1.03 -2.72
CA HIS A 88 -11.32 1.99 -3.48
C HIS A 88 -11.85 2.18 -4.90
N PHE A 89 -12.14 1.09 -5.60
CA PHE A 89 -12.71 1.13 -6.95
C PHE A 89 -14.06 1.87 -7.00
N LEU A 90 -14.96 1.58 -6.04
CA LEU A 90 -16.28 2.22 -5.97
C LEU A 90 -16.16 3.71 -5.63
N GLY A 91 -15.22 4.07 -4.76
CA GLY A 91 -14.98 5.47 -4.41
C GLY A 91 -14.55 6.31 -5.61
N ASP A 92 -13.66 5.79 -6.45
CA ASP A 92 -13.26 6.47 -7.69
C ASP A 92 -14.38 6.46 -8.74
N LEU A 93 -15.11 5.33 -8.87
CA LEU A 93 -16.16 5.17 -9.89
C LEU A 93 -17.37 6.08 -9.65
N TYR A 94 -17.72 6.34 -8.40
CA TYR A 94 -18.91 7.10 -8.01
C TYR A 94 -18.60 8.47 -7.41
N ASP A 95 -17.38 8.97 -7.63
CA ASP A 95 -16.93 10.29 -7.15
C ASP A 95 -17.19 10.49 -5.63
N TYR A 96 -16.88 9.46 -4.84
CA TYR A 96 -17.02 9.54 -3.39
C TYR A 96 -16.16 10.67 -2.83
N GLU A 97 -16.57 11.29 -1.73
CA GLU A 97 -15.75 12.30 -1.05
C GLU A 97 -14.39 11.72 -0.68
N GLY A 98 -13.30 12.27 -1.30
CA GLY A 98 -11.96 11.75 -1.21
C GLY A 98 -11.62 10.60 -2.14
N GLY A 99 -12.52 10.31 -3.08
CA GLY A 99 -12.28 9.28 -4.10
C GLY A 99 -12.15 7.87 -3.54
N GLY A 100 -11.41 7.03 -4.25
CA GLY A 100 -11.14 5.66 -3.85
C GLY A 100 -10.50 5.52 -2.47
N PRO A 101 -9.44 6.29 -2.16
CA PRO A 101 -8.86 6.27 -0.83
C PRO A 101 -9.85 6.65 0.28
N GLY A 102 -10.71 7.66 0.05
CA GLY A 102 -11.71 8.09 1.02
C GLY A 102 -12.66 6.95 1.39
N LEU A 103 -13.29 6.31 0.41
CA LEU A 103 -14.21 5.20 0.67
C LEU A 103 -13.47 3.98 1.26
N ALA A 104 -12.20 3.74 0.90
CA ALA A 104 -11.41 2.68 1.51
C ALA A 104 -11.15 2.95 3.00
N VAL A 105 -10.80 4.18 3.37
CA VAL A 105 -10.64 4.62 4.77
C VAL A 105 -11.93 4.40 5.54
N ASP A 106 -13.04 4.97 5.08
CA ASP A 106 -14.35 4.87 5.75
C ASP A 106 -14.82 3.41 5.89
N THR A 107 -14.52 2.58 4.88
CA THR A 107 -14.83 1.15 4.94
C THR A 107 -14.02 0.44 6.03
N VAL A 108 -12.73 0.74 6.16
CA VAL A 108 -11.89 0.16 7.19
C VAL A 108 -12.30 0.66 8.57
N GLU A 109 -12.52 1.95 8.75
CA GLU A 109 -12.99 2.52 10.01
C GLU A 109 -14.33 1.93 10.46
N TYR A 110 -15.28 1.82 9.53
CA TYR A 110 -16.60 1.26 9.81
C TYR A 110 -16.56 -0.19 10.28
N ASN A 111 -15.72 -1.01 9.65
CA ASN A 111 -15.67 -2.45 9.94
C ASN A 111 -14.76 -2.83 11.10
N PHE A 112 -13.70 -2.07 11.34
CA PHE A 112 -12.71 -2.39 12.38
C PHE A 112 -12.80 -1.49 13.61
N GLY A 113 -13.53 -0.37 13.53
CA GLY A 113 -13.69 0.57 14.65
C GLY A 113 -12.37 1.27 15.04
N VAL A 114 -11.42 1.36 14.13
CA VAL A 114 -10.10 1.97 14.34
C VAL A 114 -10.04 3.27 13.56
N PRO A 115 -9.85 4.44 14.20
CA PRO A 115 -9.70 5.70 13.48
C PRO A 115 -8.40 5.70 12.69
N ILE A 116 -8.45 6.25 11.46
CA ILE A 116 -7.33 6.35 10.53
C ILE A 116 -6.94 7.82 10.40
N ASP A 117 -5.71 8.16 10.81
CA ASP A 117 -5.21 9.53 10.75
C ASP A 117 -4.71 9.89 9.36
N TYR A 118 -4.12 8.93 8.65
CA TYR A 118 -3.53 9.12 7.33
C TYR A 118 -3.71 7.87 6.46
N TYR A 119 -3.63 8.06 5.15
CA TYR A 119 -3.43 6.94 4.23
C TYR A 119 -2.23 7.18 3.31
N VAL A 120 -1.65 6.10 2.82
CA VAL A 120 -0.62 6.10 1.79
C VAL A 120 -1.08 5.17 0.68
N ARG A 121 -1.19 5.70 -0.54
CA ARG A 121 -1.52 4.92 -1.73
C ARG A 121 -0.26 4.80 -2.58
N ILE A 122 0.15 3.57 -2.90
CA ILE A 122 1.34 3.25 -3.69
C ILE A 122 0.95 2.31 -4.84
N ASN A 123 1.51 2.57 -6.01
CA ASN A 123 1.51 1.65 -7.14
C ASN A 123 2.85 0.89 -7.20
N PHE A 124 2.98 -0.05 -8.12
CA PHE A 124 4.19 -0.86 -8.28
C PHE A 124 5.45 -0.03 -8.50
N GLN A 125 5.38 1.04 -9.33
CA GLN A 125 6.53 1.88 -9.58
C GLN A 125 6.99 2.65 -8.34
N ALA A 126 6.05 3.14 -7.53
CA ALA A 126 6.36 3.80 -6.27
C ALA A 126 6.96 2.82 -5.25
N PHE A 127 6.49 1.56 -5.23
CA PHE A 127 7.06 0.50 -4.40
C PHE A 127 8.51 0.21 -4.78
N VAL A 128 8.79 -0.04 -6.06
CA VAL A 128 10.15 -0.26 -6.58
C VAL A 128 11.07 0.90 -6.19
N THR A 129 10.62 2.14 -6.48
CA THR A 129 11.40 3.33 -6.16
C THR A 129 11.70 3.45 -4.65
N LEU A 130 10.71 3.13 -3.79
CA LEU A 130 10.87 3.19 -2.35
C LEU A 130 11.92 2.19 -1.84
N VAL A 131 11.85 0.94 -2.33
CA VAL A 131 12.81 -0.11 -1.95
C VAL A 131 14.21 0.26 -2.41
N ASP A 132 14.37 0.77 -3.63
CA ASP A 132 15.66 1.22 -4.15
C ASP A 132 16.24 2.39 -3.35
N GLN A 133 15.39 3.36 -2.93
CA GLN A 133 15.83 4.51 -2.13
C GLN A 133 16.36 4.14 -0.75
N ILE A 134 15.84 3.07 -0.15
CA ILE A 134 16.37 2.58 1.13
C ILE A 134 17.58 1.65 0.95
N GLY A 135 18.01 1.40 -0.29
CA GLY A 135 19.16 0.57 -0.63
C GLY A 135 18.85 -0.93 -0.75
N GLY A 136 17.60 -1.28 -1.01
CA GLY A 136 17.14 -2.66 -1.08
C GLY A 136 16.69 -3.24 0.27
N ILE A 137 16.26 -4.50 0.25
CA ILE A 137 15.84 -5.24 1.44
C ILE A 137 16.53 -6.60 1.51
N ASP A 138 16.88 -7.05 2.73
CA ASP A 138 17.40 -8.38 2.97
C ASP A 138 16.26 -9.32 3.34
N VAL A 139 16.08 -10.38 2.56
CA VAL A 139 15.01 -11.38 2.71
C VAL A 139 15.61 -12.75 2.92
N TYR A 140 15.11 -13.49 3.90
CA TYR A 140 15.46 -14.90 4.06
C TYR A 140 14.47 -15.76 3.29
N VAL A 141 14.96 -16.41 2.22
CA VAL A 141 14.19 -17.31 1.37
C VAL A 141 14.30 -18.73 1.94
N GLU A 142 13.19 -19.29 2.42
CA GLU A 142 13.19 -20.60 3.10
C GLU A 142 13.55 -21.73 2.16
N GLU A 143 13.00 -21.72 0.95
CA GLU A 143 13.24 -22.74 -0.09
C GLU A 143 13.53 -22.05 -1.42
N THR A 144 14.38 -22.68 -2.25
CA THR A 144 14.69 -22.17 -3.59
C THR A 144 13.41 -22.05 -4.41
N ILE A 145 13.17 -20.87 -4.96
CA ILE A 145 12.08 -20.60 -5.89
C ILE A 145 12.63 -20.78 -7.31
N ASP A 146 12.03 -21.70 -8.06
CA ASP A 146 12.34 -21.93 -9.47
C ASP A 146 11.01 -21.97 -10.24
N ASP A 147 10.63 -20.81 -10.78
CA ASP A 147 9.39 -20.66 -11.57
C ASP A 147 9.72 -20.24 -13.01
N PRO A 148 9.85 -21.22 -13.93
CA PRO A 148 10.13 -20.95 -15.33
C PRO A 148 8.95 -20.30 -16.08
N LEU A 149 7.78 -20.26 -15.46
CA LEU A 149 6.53 -19.70 -16.03
C LEU A 149 6.09 -18.43 -15.30
N TYR A 150 6.99 -17.81 -14.52
CA TYR A 150 6.67 -16.54 -13.87
C TYR A 150 6.21 -15.52 -14.94
N PRO A 151 5.02 -14.91 -14.79
CA PRO A 151 4.45 -14.06 -15.83
C PRO A 151 5.25 -12.76 -15.98
N ASP A 152 5.50 -12.35 -17.22
CA ASP A 152 5.98 -11.01 -17.53
C ASP A 152 4.80 -10.01 -17.72
N HIS A 153 5.15 -8.74 -17.93
CA HIS A 153 4.15 -7.69 -18.17
C HIS A 153 3.57 -7.67 -19.60
N ALA A 154 4.03 -8.58 -20.49
CA ALA A 154 3.69 -8.61 -21.93
C ALA A 154 2.97 -9.90 -22.33
N TYR A 155 2.30 -10.59 -21.42
CA TYR A 155 1.63 -11.89 -21.61
C TYR A 155 2.59 -13.03 -21.99
N GLY A 156 3.88 -12.88 -21.68
CA GLY A 156 4.90 -13.90 -21.79
C GLY A 156 5.37 -14.39 -20.43
N TYR A 157 6.60 -14.88 -20.38
CA TYR A 157 7.23 -15.41 -19.17
C TYR A 157 8.60 -14.78 -18.97
N ASP A 158 8.94 -14.47 -17.72
CA ASP A 158 10.22 -14.01 -17.25
C ASP A 158 10.69 -14.98 -16.14
N PRO A 159 11.40 -16.08 -16.48
CA PRO A 159 11.75 -17.11 -15.51
C PRO A 159 12.39 -16.54 -14.25
N LEU A 160 11.83 -16.90 -13.10
CA LEU A 160 12.29 -16.45 -11.80
C LEU A 160 13.05 -17.56 -11.09
N TYR A 161 14.30 -17.29 -10.71
CA TYR A 161 15.11 -18.17 -9.90
C TYR A 161 15.69 -17.42 -8.71
N ILE A 162 15.38 -17.89 -7.49
CA ILE A 162 15.88 -17.31 -6.25
C ILE A 162 16.38 -18.46 -5.36
N GLU A 163 17.66 -18.44 -5.01
CA GLU A 163 18.22 -19.45 -4.11
C GLU A 163 17.70 -19.30 -2.69
N ALA A 164 17.59 -20.44 -1.98
CA ALA A 164 17.31 -20.45 -0.56
C ALA A 164 18.44 -19.76 0.23
N GLY A 165 18.10 -19.13 1.34
CA GLY A 165 19.02 -18.41 2.22
C GLY A 165 18.80 -16.89 2.19
N TRP A 166 19.77 -16.15 2.74
CA TRP A 166 19.71 -14.69 2.74
C TRP A 166 19.97 -14.13 1.34
N GLN A 167 19.02 -13.33 0.86
CA GLN A 167 19.09 -12.66 -0.44
C GLN A 167 18.91 -11.16 -0.24
N HIS A 168 19.60 -10.36 -1.03
CA HIS A 168 19.42 -8.92 -1.09
C HIS A 168 18.62 -8.56 -2.34
N PHE A 169 17.44 -7.98 -2.16
CA PHE A 169 16.54 -7.60 -3.24
C PHE A 169 16.54 -6.10 -3.46
N ASP A 170 16.69 -5.69 -4.70
CA ASP A 170 16.31 -4.36 -5.16
C ASP A 170 14.77 -4.24 -5.28
N GLY A 171 14.26 -3.09 -5.71
CA GLY A 171 12.83 -2.86 -5.82
C GLY A 171 12.14 -3.77 -6.82
N GLU A 172 12.77 -4.07 -7.94
CA GLU A 172 12.22 -4.95 -8.98
C GLU A 172 12.12 -6.40 -8.48
N MET A 173 13.16 -6.90 -7.83
CA MET A 173 13.15 -8.25 -7.27
C MET A 173 12.22 -8.36 -6.05
N ALA A 174 12.12 -7.32 -5.25
CA ALA A 174 11.21 -7.28 -4.10
C ALA A 174 9.73 -7.23 -4.51
N LEU A 175 9.43 -6.78 -5.74
CA LEU A 175 8.07 -6.77 -6.29
C LEU A 175 7.66 -8.15 -6.85
N LYS A 176 8.61 -8.95 -7.34
CA LYS A 176 8.40 -10.31 -7.83
C LYS A 176 8.13 -11.30 -6.70
#